data_bbf83586d61149bceda943dce735e90a
#
_entry.id   bbf83586d61149bceda943dce735e90a
#
_cell.length_a   1.000
_cell.length_b   1.000
_cell.length_c   1.000
_cell.angle_alpha   90.00
_cell.angle_beta   90.00
_cell.angle_gamma   90.00
#
_symmetry.space_group_name_H-M   'P 1'
#
loop_
_entity.id
_entity.type
_entity.pdbx_description
1 polymer ?
#
loop_
_entity_poly.entity_id
_entity_poly.type
_entity_poly.pdbx_seq_one_letter_code
_entity_poly.pdbx_strand_id
1 'polypeptide(L)'
;MDRRQFLAAGFAAALAGCNGSPTETATASPSATPGSDTPPSATDTPAQSPPESVGLAPVATGLDRPLDLVSIPDENLQYVAQQGGEVAVVGSDGLREAPLLDVGGRLSTGYEKGLLGIAVHPEFADTRRLFVRYSAPARERTPEGYSHTFVLSEFRVDVGGYRVEPGSEREILTIPQPQPNHNAGSVLFGPDGYLYVGVGDGGGAGDQGRGHADDWYDAVAGGNGQDVTENLLGSVLRIDVDAEADGQPYAVPEENPLVGEDGLDEQYAWGFRNPWRLSFDGEDLYAGDVGQSAYEEIARVERGGNYGWNVKEGTHCFRAEECPEETPPDVRGGEPLRDPVIEYPHDGAPVSGISVVGGNVYRGDDVPGLRDRFVFGDLNARGELFVADPTEEGLWPTEPLPIAEDDADRLRQLYSVSRHGGEIYVLCRGAGTDGVYRLTG
;
A
#
# COMPACT_ATOMS: atom_id res chain seq x y z
N MET A 1 -28.38 -34.21 6.15
CA MET A 1 -27.95 -35.62 5.90
C MET A 1 -26.49 -35.69 6.26
N ASP A 2 -26.25 -36.38 7.36
CA ASP A 2 -24.94 -36.59 7.95
C ASP A 2 -23.93 -37.27 7.03
N ARG A 3 -22.69 -36.80 7.01
CA ARG A 3 -21.53 -37.62 6.64
C ARG A 3 -20.33 -37.27 7.52
N ARG A 4 -20.38 -37.77 8.75
CA ARG A 4 -19.19 -38.07 9.56
C ARG A 4 -18.83 -39.54 9.35
N GLN A 5 -17.52 -39.77 9.46
CA GLN A 5 -16.79 -41.01 9.69
C GLN A 5 -16.02 -41.57 8.50
N PHE A 6 -14.71 -41.61 8.73
CA PHE A 6 -13.75 -42.73 8.60
C PHE A 6 -12.34 -42.14 8.50
N LEU A 7 -11.27 -42.49 9.18
CA LEU A 7 -10.89 -43.51 10.14
C LEU A 7 -9.45 -43.17 10.60
N ALA A 8 -9.19 -43.28 11.87
CA ALA A 8 -7.85 -43.29 12.43
C ALA A 8 -7.21 -44.68 12.25
N ALA A 9 -5.91 -44.71 11.94
CA ALA A 9 -5.10 -45.88 12.19
C ALA A 9 -3.68 -45.44 12.57
N GLY A 10 -3.37 -45.64 13.82
CA GLY A 10 -2.06 -45.49 14.38
C GLY A 10 -1.15 -46.69 14.12
N PHE A 11 0.15 -46.46 14.20
CA PHE A 11 1.14 -47.50 14.47
C PHE A 11 2.19 -46.93 15.44
N ALA A 12 2.22 -47.55 16.61
CA ALA A 12 3.28 -47.46 17.61
C ALA A 12 4.13 -48.74 17.59
N ALA A 13 5.42 -48.64 17.73
CA ALA A 13 6.36 -49.60 18.31
C ALA A 13 7.80 -49.15 18.02
N ALA A 14 8.82 -49.33 18.81
CA ALA A 14 9.02 -49.69 20.18
C ALA A 14 10.53 -49.51 20.46
N LEU A 15 10.83 -49.33 21.72
CA LEU A 15 12.15 -49.15 22.34
C LEU A 15 13.04 -50.40 22.25
N ALA A 16 14.36 -50.19 22.15
CA ALA A 16 15.44 -50.96 22.81
C ALA A 16 16.76 -50.22 22.67
N GLY A 17 17.38 -49.84 23.57
CA GLY A 17 18.18 -49.89 24.73
C GLY A 17 19.35 -50.85 24.67
N CYS A 18 20.61 -50.31 24.83
CA CYS A 18 21.63 -50.98 25.60
C CYS A 18 22.84 -50.07 25.87
N ASN A 19 23.24 -50.10 27.15
CA ASN A 19 24.37 -49.50 27.80
C ASN A 19 25.73 -50.05 27.36
N GLY A 20 26.80 -49.27 27.60
CA GLY A 20 28.16 -49.74 27.65
C GLY A 20 29.23 -48.67 27.65
N SER A 21 29.67 -48.21 28.82
CA SER A 21 31.00 -47.59 29.08
C SER A 21 31.86 -48.59 29.82
N PRO A 22 33.17 -48.41 30.12
CA PRO A 22 34.17 -47.42 29.72
C PRO A 22 35.56 -48.04 29.36
N THR A 23 36.58 -47.29 29.07
CA THR A 23 37.92 -47.28 29.61
C THR A 23 39.04 -46.84 28.65
N GLU A 24 39.71 -45.79 29.06
CA GLU A 24 41.14 -45.43 29.21
C GLU A 24 42.09 -45.30 28.01
N THR A 25 42.61 -44.09 27.99
CA THR A 25 44.05 -43.64 27.92
C THR A 25 44.88 -43.98 26.68
N ALA A 26 45.30 -42.92 25.97
CA ALA A 26 46.73 -42.70 25.65
C ALA A 26 46.98 -41.29 25.05
N THR A 27 47.95 -40.64 25.66
CA THR A 27 48.64 -39.40 25.30
C THR A 27 49.28 -39.38 23.92
N ALA A 28 49.17 -38.29 23.16
CA ALA A 28 50.25 -37.71 22.36
C ALA A 28 49.88 -36.32 21.86
N SER A 29 50.68 -35.33 22.14
CA SER A 29 50.73 -33.96 21.57
C SER A 29 51.56 -33.92 20.28
N PRO A 30 51.71 -32.73 19.62
CA PRO A 30 50.73 -31.88 18.98
C PRO A 30 50.95 -31.83 17.44
N SER A 31 49.95 -31.56 16.68
CA SER A 31 50.16 -31.22 15.27
C SER A 31 49.34 -29.97 14.91
N ALA A 32 49.98 -29.14 14.11
CA ALA A 32 49.62 -27.77 13.74
C ALA A 32 48.16 -27.59 13.27
N THR A 33 47.54 -26.55 13.76
CA THR A 33 46.28 -25.98 13.29
C THR A 33 46.47 -25.31 11.94
N PRO A 34 45.69 -25.64 10.89
CA PRO A 34 45.56 -24.77 9.73
C PRO A 34 44.72 -23.56 10.14
N GLY A 35 45.18 -22.36 9.79
CA GLY A 35 44.45 -21.12 10.00
C GLY A 35 43.06 -21.16 9.40
N SER A 36 42.09 -20.82 10.18
CA SER A 36 40.74 -20.50 9.75
C SER A 36 40.81 -19.15 9.05
N ASP A 37 40.78 -19.15 7.72
CA ASP A 37 40.43 -17.98 6.94
C ASP A 37 38.94 -17.71 7.15
N THR A 38 38.62 -16.95 8.19
CA THR A 38 37.31 -16.27 8.27
C THR A 38 37.29 -15.21 7.21
N PRO A 39 36.32 -15.22 6.28
CA PRO A 39 36.18 -14.11 5.36
C PRO A 39 36.02 -12.80 6.15
N PRO A 40 36.57 -11.67 5.69
CA PRO A 40 36.39 -10.41 6.39
C PRO A 40 34.92 -10.14 6.54
N SER A 41 34.50 -9.90 7.78
CA SER A 41 33.20 -9.35 8.11
C SER A 41 32.95 -8.15 7.21
N ALA A 42 31.76 -8.08 6.60
CA ALA A 42 31.35 -6.90 5.87
C ALA A 42 31.66 -5.69 6.75
N THR A 43 32.47 -4.79 6.26
CA THR A 43 32.74 -3.51 6.92
C THR A 43 31.41 -2.78 6.96
N ASP A 44 30.84 -2.60 8.14
CA ASP A 44 29.75 -1.67 8.39
C ASP A 44 30.25 -0.29 7.93
N THR A 45 29.87 0.09 6.72
CA THR A 45 30.00 1.49 6.29
C THR A 45 29.09 2.29 7.22
N PRO A 46 29.57 3.32 7.93
CA PRO A 46 28.72 4.13 8.77
C PRO A 46 27.53 4.61 7.94
N ALA A 47 26.31 4.48 8.45
CA ALA A 47 25.11 5.00 7.80
C ALA A 47 25.36 6.50 7.53
N GLN A 48 25.28 6.90 6.28
CA GLN A 48 25.42 8.31 5.89
C GLN A 48 24.21 9.06 6.45
N SER A 49 24.43 10.28 6.93
CA SER A 49 23.31 11.17 7.28
C SER A 49 22.50 11.50 6.03
N PRO A 50 21.19 11.78 6.17
CA PRO A 50 20.40 12.30 5.06
C PRO A 50 21.05 13.54 4.45
N PRO A 51 20.86 13.79 3.15
CA PRO A 51 21.34 15.03 2.53
C PRO A 51 20.59 16.25 3.11
N GLU A 52 21.23 17.41 3.12
CA GLU A 52 20.57 18.67 3.54
C GLU A 52 19.38 19.04 2.64
N SER A 53 19.42 18.65 1.38
CA SER A 53 18.34 18.79 0.40
C SER A 53 18.52 17.82 -0.78
N VAL A 54 17.43 17.60 -1.53
CA VAL A 54 17.44 16.81 -2.76
C VAL A 54 16.92 17.60 -3.94
N GLY A 55 17.40 17.29 -5.15
CA GLY A 55 16.91 17.87 -6.38
C GLY A 55 15.73 17.11 -6.98
N LEU A 56 15.04 17.74 -7.95
CA LEU A 56 13.95 17.16 -8.73
C LEU A 56 14.23 17.23 -10.23
N ALA A 57 14.68 16.14 -10.83
CA ALA A 57 14.86 16.07 -12.28
C ALA A 57 13.51 15.79 -12.98
N PRO A 58 13.09 16.60 -13.97
CA PRO A 58 11.83 16.38 -14.66
C PRO A 58 11.88 15.11 -15.52
N VAL A 59 10.84 14.29 -15.39
CA VAL A 59 10.60 13.09 -16.21
C VAL A 59 9.50 13.37 -17.24
N ALA A 60 8.38 13.92 -16.77
CA ALA A 60 7.30 14.39 -17.63
C ALA A 60 6.61 15.58 -16.99
N THR A 61 6.29 16.61 -17.77
CA THR A 61 5.55 17.80 -17.35
C THR A 61 4.38 18.07 -18.28
N GLY A 62 3.41 18.88 -17.84
CA GLY A 62 2.21 19.15 -18.62
C GLY A 62 1.11 18.10 -18.46
N LEU A 63 1.21 17.30 -17.39
CA LEU A 63 0.18 16.38 -16.94
C LEU A 63 -0.94 17.14 -16.21
N ASP A 64 -2.10 16.51 -16.06
CA ASP A 64 -3.24 17.06 -15.27
C ASP A 64 -3.49 16.17 -14.03
N ARG A 65 -3.01 16.62 -12.88
CA ARG A 65 -3.11 15.89 -11.61
C ARG A 65 -2.67 14.42 -11.72
N PRO A 66 -1.37 14.16 -11.96
CA PRO A 66 -0.84 12.80 -12.03
C PRO A 66 -0.92 12.17 -10.64
N LEU A 67 -1.65 11.06 -10.52
CA LEU A 67 -1.91 10.42 -9.23
C LEU A 67 -1.11 9.13 -9.05
N ASP A 68 -0.83 8.39 -10.11
CA ASP A 68 -0.14 7.11 -9.99
C ASP A 68 0.78 6.87 -11.19
N LEU A 69 1.85 6.09 -10.98
CA LEU A 69 2.88 5.82 -11.97
C LEU A 69 3.29 4.36 -11.90
N VAL A 70 3.31 3.69 -13.04
CA VAL A 70 3.93 2.37 -13.18
C VAL A 70 4.96 2.38 -14.31
N SER A 71 6.12 1.78 -14.07
CA SER A 71 7.12 1.51 -15.10
C SER A 71 6.88 0.14 -15.71
N ILE A 72 6.99 0.06 -17.03
CA ILE A 72 6.79 -1.20 -17.76
C ILE A 72 8.08 -2.01 -17.69
N PRO A 73 8.05 -3.24 -17.17
CA PRO A 73 9.22 -4.09 -17.11
C PRO A 73 9.87 -4.26 -18.48
N ASP A 74 11.20 -4.15 -18.54
CA ASP A 74 12.02 -4.34 -19.73
C ASP A 74 11.72 -3.39 -20.92
N GLU A 75 10.87 -2.40 -20.73
CA GLU A 75 10.54 -1.36 -21.70
C GLU A 75 10.86 0.03 -21.12
N ASN A 76 11.35 0.96 -21.95
CA ASN A 76 11.54 2.35 -21.53
C ASN A 76 10.21 3.12 -21.59
N LEU A 77 9.20 2.57 -20.97
CA LEU A 77 7.85 3.14 -20.91
C LEU A 77 7.37 3.25 -19.47
N GLN A 78 6.66 4.33 -19.20
CA GLN A 78 5.94 4.54 -17.96
C GLN A 78 4.50 4.94 -18.29
N TYR A 79 3.55 4.45 -17.51
CA TYR A 79 2.16 4.86 -17.56
C TYR A 79 1.84 5.72 -16.36
N VAL A 80 1.15 6.83 -16.59
CA VAL A 80 0.80 7.80 -15.55
C VAL A 80 -0.71 7.99 -15.54
N ALA A 81 -1.34 7.62 -14.42
CA ALA A 81 -2.76 7.88 -14.21
C ALA A 81 -2.98 9.35 -13.88
N GLN A 82 -3.86 10.01 -14.60
CA GLN A 82 -4.31 11.38 -14.35
C GLN A 82 -5.73 11.35 -13.78
N GLN A 83 -6.01 12.13 -12.73
CA GLN A 83 -7.31 12.10 -12.04
C GLN A 83 -8.50 12.29 -12.98
N GLY A 84 -8.33 13.04 -14.07
CA GLY A 84 -9.35 13.30 -15.08
C GLY A 84 -9.78 12.10 -15.91
N GLY A 85 -9.07 10.97 -15.84
CA GLY A 85 -9.43 9.70 -16.50
C GLY A 85 -8.49 9.25 -17.59
N GLU A 86 -7.46 9.99 -17.91
CA GLU A 86 -6.46 9.60 -18.88
C GLU A 86 -5.31 8.82 -18.21
N VAL A 87 -4.83 7.78 -18.89
CA VAL A 87 -3.54 7.16 -18.62
C VAL A 87 -2.57 7.63 -19.68
N ALA A 88 -1.65 8.51 -19.29
CA ALA A 88 -0.62 9.02 -20.17
C ALA A 88 0.52 8.01 -20.38
N VAL A 89 1.23 8.11 -21.50
CA VAL A 89 2.42 7.31 -21.80
C VAL A 89 3.64 8.22 -21.85
N VAL A 90 4.65 7.88 -21.06
CA VAL A 90 5.96 8.54 -21.05
C VAL A 90 7.00 7.55 -21.58
N GLY A 91 7.66 7.89 -22.66
CA GLY A 91 8.71 7.10 -23.27
C GLY A 91 10.07 7.81 -23.23
N SER A 92 11.07 7.24 -23.91
CA SER A 92 12.40 7.87 -24.05
C SER A 92 12.36 9.27 -24.66
N ASP A 93 11.36 9.55 -25.49
CA ASP A 93 11.18 10.85 -26.17
C ASP A 93 10.28 11.81 -25.36
N GLY A 94 9.91 11.43 -24.13
CA GLY A 94 9.05 12.19 -23.21
C GLY A 94 7.57 11.81 -23.28
N LEU A 95 6.73 12.72 -22.84
CA LEU A 95 5.26 12.56 -22.80
C LEU A 95 4.66 12.48 -24.22
N ARG A 96 3.87 11.43 -24.48
CA ARG A 96 3.15 11.27 -25.76
C ARG A 96 1.86 12.08 -25.77
N GLU A 97 1.49 12.57 -26.97
CA GLU A 97 0.26 13.34 -27.15
C GLU A 97 -1.02 12.49 -26.97
N ALA A 98 -1.00 11.24 -27.43
CA ALA A 98 -2.16 10.35 -27.31
C ALA A 98 -2.05 9.50 -26.02
N PRO A 99 -3.11 9.47 -25.19
CA PRO A 99 -3.11 8.61 -24.00
C PRO A 99 -3.19 7.12 -24.38
N LEU A 100 -2.75 6.26 -23.45
CA LEU A 100 -2.92 4.81 -23.49
C LEU A 100 -4.40 4.43 -23.41
N LEU A 101 -5.11 5.09 -22.50
CA LEU A 101 -6.51 4.86 -22.15
C LEU A 101 -7.15 6.19 -21.74
N ASP A 102 -8.41 6.40 -22.09
CA ASP A 102 -9.25 7.49 -21.58
C ASP A 102 -10.58 6.91 -21.08
N VAL A 103 -10.81 7.01 -19.75
CA VAL A 103 -12.06 6.65 -19.07
C VAL A 103 -12.84 7.89 -18.61
N GLY A 104 -12.39 9.11 -18.94
CA GLY A 104 -12.94 10.38 -18.46
C GLY A 104 -14.43 10.52 -18.63
N GLY A 105 -14.97 10.06 -19.79
CA GLY A 105 -16.42 10.08 -20.07
C GLY A 105 -17.28 9.17 -19.17
N ARG A 106 -16.69 8.33 -18.34
CA ARG A 106 -17.36 7.36 -17.45
C ARG A 106 -17.20 7.68 -15.97
N LEU A 107 -16.46 8.72 -15.64
CA LEU A 107 -16.13 9.04 -14.25
C LEU A 107 -17.25 9.77 -13.52
N SER A 108 -17.39 9.46 -12.24
CA SER A 108 -17.88 10.39 -11.23
C SER A 108 -16.71 11.24 -10.78
N THR A 109 -16.82 12.56 -10.81
CA THR A 109 -15.73 13.49 -10.50
C THR A 109 -16.02 14.36 -9.28
N GLY A 110 -15.04 15.11 -8.82
CA GLY A 110 -15.10 16.01 -7.66
C GLY A 110 -14.60 15.38 -6.37
N TYR A 111 -14.10 16.19 -5.48
CA TYR A 111 -13.36 15.76 -4.30
C TYR A 111 -12.17 14.87 -4.69
N GLU A 112 -12.08 13.69 -4.09
CA GLU A 112 -11.03 12.71 -4.36
C GLU A 112 -11.34 11.80 -5.56
N LYS A 113 -12.58 11.83 -6.09
CA LYS A 113 -13.03 10.94 -7.17
C LYS A 113 -12.30 11.16 -8.48
N GLY A 114 -12.15 10.10 -9.25
CA GLY A 114 -11.49 10.12 -10.55
C GLY A 114 -10.90 8.78 -10.92
N LEU A 115 -9.89 8.80 -11.78
CA LEU A 115 -8.96 7.70 -12.02
C LEU A 115 -7.85 7.80 -10.95
N LEU A 116 -7.76 6.82 -10.03
CA LEU A 116 -6.98 6.95 -8.79
C LEU A 116 -5.78 6.00 -8.69
N GLY A 117 -5.78 4.90 -9.42
CA GLY A 117 -4.69 3.95 -9.38
C GLY A 117 -4.59 3.08 -10.62
N ILE A 118 -3.38 2.65 -10.93
CA ILE A 118 -3.06 1.74 -12.03
C ILE A 118 -2.01 0.73 -11.59
N ALA A 119 -2.11 -0.50 -12.11
CA ALA A 119 -1.10 -1.53 -11.98
C ALA A 119 -0.94 -2.30 -13.30
N VAL A 120 0.25 -2.79 -13.58
CA VAL A 120 0.46 -3.76 -14.66
C VAL A 120 0.74 -5.13 -14.06
N HIS A 121 0.27 -6.16 -14.74
CA HIS A 121 0.52 -7.54 -14.30
C HIS A 121 2.03 -7.81 -14.19
N PRO A 122 2.52 -8.58 -13.20
CA PRO A 122 3.94 -8.90 -13.09
C PRO A 122 4.53 -9.50 -14.37
N GLU A 123 3.77 -10.33 -15.06
CA GLU A 123 4.12 -10.90 -16.37
C GLU A 123 3.56 -10.04 -17.53
N PHE A 124 3.67 -8.71 -17.44
CA PHE A 124 3.10 -7.79 -18.44
C PHE A 124 3.65 -8.04 -19.85
N ALA A 125 4.90 -8.40 -20.00
CA ALA A 125 5.50 -8.71 -21.29
C ALA A 125 4.71 -9.76 -22.08
N ASP A 126 4.15 -10.76 -21.40
CA ASP A 126 3.38 -11.85 -21.98
C ASP A 126 1.86 -11.60 -21.93
N THR A 127 1.38 -11.04 -20.82
CA THR A 127 -0.06 -10.91 -20.54
C THR A 127 -0.68 -9.65 -21.08
N ARG A 128 0.10 -8.56 -21.15
CA ARG A 128 -0.34 -7.22 -21.55
C ARG A 128 -1.54 -6.70 -20.74
N ARG A 129 -1.69 -7.13 -19.48
CA ARG A 129 -2.80 -6.78 -18.60
C ARG A 129 -2.49 -5.51 -17.82
N LEU A 130 -3.39 -4.54 -17.92
CA LEU A 130 -3.38 -3.28 -17.16
C LEU A 130 -4.62 -3.27 -16.26
N PHE A 131 -4.45 -2.99 -14.98
CA PHE A 131 -5.51 -2.83 -14.00
C PHE A 131 -5.68 -1.35 -13.70
N VAL A 132 -6.95 -0.91 -13.66
CA VAL A 132 -7.29 0.51 -13.53
C VAL A 132 -8.39 0.65 -12.49
N ARG A 133 -8.14 1.46 -11.45
CA ARG A 133 -9.13 1.79 -10.44
C ARG A 133 -9.69 3.19 -10.66
N TYR A 134 -11.00 3.30 -10.78
CA TYR A 134 -11.67 4.57 -10.99
C TYR A 134 -13.02 4.68 -10.28
N SER A 135 -13.51 5.91 -10.09
CA SER A 135 -14.81 6.23 -9.52
C SER A 135 -15.84 6.38 -10.64
N ALA A 136 -16.84 5.50 -10.72
CA ALA A 136 -17.96 5.57 -11.67
C ALA A 136 -19.21 6.19 -11.01
N PRO A 137 -20.16 6.74 -11.75
CA PRO A 137 -21.48 7.09 -11.21
C PRO A 137 -22.15 5.89 -10.51
N ALA A 138 -23.08 6.17 -9.60
CA ALA A 138 -23.89 5.14 -8.96
C ALA A 138 -24.51 4.19 -10.01
N ARG A 139 -24.44 2.89 -9.77
CA ARG A 139 -24.90 1.80 -10.64
C ARG A 139 -26.10 1.08 -10.04
N GLU A 140 -26.67 0.13 -10.74
CA GLU A 140 -27.85 -0.62 -10.29
C GLU A 140 -27.68 -1.26 -8.89
N ARG A 141 -26.47 -1.75 -8.58
CA ARG A 141 -26.15 -2.35 -7.27
C ARG A 141 -25.71 -1.35 -6.21
N THR A 142 -25.53 -0.07 -6.57
CA THR A 142 -25.18 0.99 -5.61
C THR A 142 -26.43 1.39 -4.85
N PRO A 143 -26.46 1.31 -3.50
CA PRO A 143 -27.63 1.67 -2.71
C PRO A 143 -28.08 3.12 -2.96
N GLU A 144 -29.38 3.36 -2.84
CA GLU A 144 -29.95 4.70 -3.04
C GLU A 144 -29.34 5.71 -2.07
N GLY A 145 -28.89 6.83 -2.59
CA GLY A 145 -28.29 7.91 -1.83
C GLY A 145 -26.80 7.75 -1.55
N TYR A 146 -26.14 6.68 -2.04
CA TYR A 146 -24.69 6.60 -2.08
C TYR A 146 -24.11 7.52 -3.15
N SER A 147 -22.86 7.92 -2.97
CA SER A 147 -22.19 8.90 -3.82
C SER A 147 -21.84 8.36 -5.22
N HIS A 148 -21.24 7.17 -5.26
CA HIS A 148 -20.66 6.61 -6.49
C HIS A 148 -20.34 5.13 -6.33
N THR A 149 -19.76 4.53 -7.36
CA THR A 149 -19.23 3.16 -7.35
C THR A 149 -17.73 3.18 -7.57
N PHE A 150 -16.97 2.56 -6.67
CA PHE A 150 -15.59 2.14 -6.92
C PHE A 150 -15.60 1.07 -7.99
N VAL A 151 -14.73 1.16 -8.97
CA VAL A 151 -14.55 0.17 -10.04
C VAL A 151 -13.08 -0.15 -10.20
N LEU A 152 -12.76 -1.43 -10.17
CA LEU A 152 -11.49 -1.98 -10.63
C LEU A 152 -11.75 -2.76 -11.91
N SER A 153 -11.10 -2.35 -13.01
CA SER A 153 -11.20 -3.01 -14.31
C SER A 153 -9.83 -3.43 -14.83
N GLU A 154 -9.80 -4.53 -15.55
CA GLU A 154 -8.67 -5.00 -16.35
C GLU A 154 -8.84 -4.57 -17.80
N PHE A 155 -7.74 -4.20 -18.44
CA PHE A 155 -7.65 -3.89 -19.86
C PHE A 155 -6.49 -4.64 -20.50
N ARG A 156 -6.56 -4.89 -21.81
CA ARG A 156 -5.45 -5.40 -22.61
C ARG A 156 -4.77 -4.27 -23.35
N VAL A 157 -3.44 -4.19 -23.21
CA VAL A 157 -2.59 -3.21 -23.92
C VAL A 157 -2.06 -3.86 -25.17
N ASP A 158 -1.98 -3.10 -26.29
CA ASP A 158 -1.42 -3.58 -27.53
C ASP A 158 0.08 -3.94 -27.38
N VAL A 159 0.61 -4.71 -28.33
CA VAL A 159 2.01 -5.18 -28.29
C VAL A 159 3.00 -4.00 -28.29
N GLY A 160 2.62 -2.85 -28.84
CA GLY A 160 3.46 -1.66 -28.83
C GLY A 160 3.50 -0.92 -27.50
N GLY A 161 2.58 -1.22 -26.56
CA GLY A 161 2.50 -0.54 -25.27
C GLY A 161 1.92 0.88 -25.36
N TYR A 162 1.17 1.21 -26.43
CA TYR A 162 0.76 2.59 -26.68
C TYR A 162 -0.73 2.84 -26.69
N ARG A 163 -1.55 1.80 -26.60
CA ARG A 163 -3.00 1.90 -26.50
C ARG A 163 -3.62 0.65 -25.96
N VAL A 164 -4.77 0.80 -25.34
CA VAL A 164 -5.61 -0.31 -24.92
C VAL A 164 -6.35 -0.88 -26.15
N GLU A 165 -6.46 -2.21 -26.22
CA GLU A 165 -7.26 -2.90 -27.24
C GLU A 165 -8.74 -2.58 -27.05
N PRO A 166 -9.44 -2.11 -28.12
CA PRO A 166 -10.86 -1.78 -28.02
C PRO A 166 -11.73 -2.96 -27.54
N GLY A 167 -12.56 -2.74 -26.54
CA GLY A 167 -13.47 -3.76 -26.01
C GLY A 167 -12.83 -4.81 -25.13
N SER A 168 -11.57 -4.62 -24.73
CA SER A 168 -10.84 -5.55 -23.85
C SER A 168 -11.17 -5.39 -22.37
N GLU A 169 -11.96 -4.39 -21.98
CA GLU A 169 -12.29 -4.16 -20.58
C GLU A 169 -13.00 -5.37 -19.95
N ARG A 170 -12.51 -5.78 -18.81
CA ARG A 170 -13.14 -6.77 -17.92
C ARG A 170 -13.23 -6.16 -16.53
N GLU A 171 -14.42 -5.93 -16.05
CA GLU A 171 -14.66 -5.45 -14.69
C GLU A 171 -14.33 -6.56 -13.69
N ILE A 172 -13.46 -6.26 -12.73
CA ILE A 172 -12.95 -7.20 -11.73
C ILE A 172 -13.74 -7.06 -10.43
N LEU A 173 -13.82 -5.83 -9.87
CA LEU A 173 -14.44 -5.59 -8.58
C LEU A 173 -15.21 -4.26 -8.59
N THR A 174 -16.36 -4.23 -7.93
CA THR A 174 -17.12 -3.02 -7.68
C THR A 174 -17.51 -2.92 -6.21
N ILE A 175 -17.31 -1.72 -5.62
CA ILE A 175 -17.67 -1.46 -4.23
C ILE A 175 -18.53 -0.18 -4.18
N PRO A 176 -19.76 -0.23 -3.66
CA PRO A 176 -20.56 0.97 -3.42
C PRO A 176 -19.88 1.93 -2.46
N GLN A 177 -19.84 3.21 -2.80
CA GLN A 177 -19.18 4.23 -1.99
C GLN A 177 -20.20 5.18 -1.38
N PRO A 178 -20.36 5.21 -0.03
CA PRO A 178 -21.38 6.01 0.63
C PRO A 178 -21.19 7.52 0.44
N GLN A 179 -19.96 8.00 0.57
CA GLN A 179 -19.59 9.41 0.57
C GLN A 179 -18.67 9.75 -0.61
N PRO A 180 -18.45 11.04 -0.93
CA PRO A 180 -17.59 11.45 -2.05
C PRO A 180 -16.09 11.49 -1.74
N ASN A 181 -15.69 11.22 -0.50
CA ASN A 181 -14.32 11.26 0.02
C ASN A 181 -13.90 9.92 0.63
N HIS A 182 -12.65 9.81 1.07
CA HIS A 182 -11.98 8.59 1.51
C HIS A 182 -12.03 7.50 0.42
N ASN A 183 -11.61 7.91 -0.76
CA ASN A 183 -11.68 7.03 -1.92
C ASN A 183 -10.46 6.11 -2.02
N ALA A 184 -9.40 6.34 -1.24
CA ALA A 184 -8.15 5.61 -1.36
C ALA A 184 -7.73 5.47 -2.85
N GLY A 185 -7.45 4.28 -3.33
CA GLY A 185 -7.34 4.04 -4.76
C GLY A 185 -6.05 3.41 -5.22
N SER A 186 -5.13 3.14 -4.33
CA SER A 186 -3.92 2.41 -4.67
C SER A 186 -4.25 0.99 -5.09
N VAL A 187 -3.64 0.53 -6.18
CA VAL A 187 -3.66 -0.85 -6.65
C VAL A 187 -2.23 -1.26 -7.04
N LEU A 188 -1.77 -2.40 -6.57
CA LEU A 188 -0.43 -2.89 -6.90
C LEU A 188 -0.33 -4.40 -6.71
N PHE A 189 0.58 -5.03 -7.44
CA PHE A 189 0.89 -6.45 -7.23
C PHE A 189 1.90 -6.62 -6.11
N GLY A 190 1.63 -7.57 -5.21
CA GLY A 190 2.58 -8.01 -4.21
C GLY A 190 3.65 -8.95 -4.79
N PRO A 191 4.72 -9.21 -4.03
CA PRO A 191 5.76 -10.17 -4.42
C PRO A 191 5.25 -11.60 -4.53
N ASP A 192 4.08 -11.89 -3.97
CA ASP A 192 3.35 -13.15 -4.06
C ASP A 192 2.50 -13.29 -5.35
N GLY A 193 2.48 -12.26 -6.19
CA GLY A 193 1.76 -12.24 -7.46
C GLY A 193 0.28 -11.87 -7.36
N TYR A 194 -0.26 -11.65 -6.18
CA TYR A 194 -1.65 -11.23 -5.98
C TYR A 194 -1.81 -9.70 -6.07
N LEU A 195 -3.02 -9.26 -6.39
CA LEU A 195 -3.35 -7.84 -6.47
C LEU A 195 -3.84 -7.32 -5.12
N TYR A 196 -3.19 -6.28 -4.61
CA TYR A 196 -3.57 -5.57 -3.39
C TYR A 196 -4.29 -4.27 -3.75
N VAL A 197 -5.35 -3.95 -3.00
CA VAL A 197 -6.23 -2.82 -3.27
C VAL A 197 -6.55 -2.08 -1.99
N GLY A 198 -6.20 -0.80 -1.91
CA GLY A 198 -6.58 0.07 -0.80
C GLY A 198 -8.01 0.57 -0.95
N VAL A 199 -8.80 0.47 0.11
CA VAL A 199 -10.21 0.93 0.17
C VAL A 199 -10.42 1.72 1.45
N GLY A 200 -10.88 2.98 1.32
CA GLY A 200 -11.18 3.81 2.48
C GLY A 200 -12.48 3.41 3.18
N ASP A 201 -12.72 3.98 4.35
CA ASP A 201 -13.91 3.72 5.19
C ASP A 201 -15.25 4.19 4.56
N GLY A 202 -15.17 4.86 3.41
CA GLY A 202 -16.35 5.39 2.70
C GLY A 202 -16.71 6.81 3.12
N GLY A 203 -15.91 7.48 3.96
CA GLY A 203 -16.05 8.89 4.32
C GLY A 203 -16.81 9.14 5.61
N GLY A 204 -17.42 10.32 5.74
CA GLY A 204 -18.33 10.62 6.86
C GLY A 204 -17.65 11.15 8.13
N ALA A 205 -16.44 11.71 8.04
CA ALA A 205 -15.76 12.43 9.12
C ALA A 205 -15.79 11.71 10.48
N GLY A 206 -15.17 10.57 10.57
CA GLY A 206 -15.13 9.74 11.79
C GLY A 206 -15.92 8.46 11.62
N ASP A 207 -15.95 7.96 10.38
CA ASP A 207 -16.50 6.65 10.01
C ASP A 207 -17.96 6.48 10.40
N GLN A 208 -18.83 7.45 10.06
CA GLN A 208 -20.21 7.44 10.51
C GLN A 208 -21.19 7.98 9.46
N GLY A 209 -22.44 7.66 9.64
CA GLY A 209 -23.54 8.14 8.81
C GLY A 209 -24.05 7.07 7.84
N ARG A 210 -24.60 7.52 6.71
CA ARG A 210 -25.19 6.58 5.75
C ARG A 210 -24.13 5.65 5.17
N GLY A 211 -24.37 4.34 5.23
CA GLY A 211 -23.51 3.31 4.64
C GLY A 211 -22.33 2.94 5.50
N HIS A 212 -22.33 3.36 6.76
CA HIS A 212 -21.37 2.90 7.75
C HIS A 212 -22.03 1.85 8.62
N ALA A 213 -21.35 0.72 8.78
CA ALA A 213 -21.79 -0.38 9.63
C ALA A 213 -21.71 0.03 11.11
N ASP A 214 -22.51 -0.63 11.96
CA ASP A 214 -22.29 -0.62 13.40
C ASP A 214 -21.16 -1.61 13.72
N ASP A 215 -20.24 -1.23 14.60
CA ASP A 215 -19.12 -2.07 15.03
C ASP A 215 -19.20 -2.44 16.52
N TRP A 216 -18.10 -3.03 17.03
CA TRP A 216 -17.97 -3.43 18.42
C TRP A 216 -17.66 -2.27 19.38
N TYR A 217 -17.28 -1.07 18.88
CA TYR A 217 -16.78 0.06 19.67
C TYR A 217 -17.85 1.13 19.91
N ASP A 218 -18.58 1.02 20.99
CA ASP A 218 -19.72 1.90 21.32
C ASP A 218 -19.33 3.37 21.62
N ALA A 219 -18.06 3.67 21.91
CA ALA A 219 -17.67 5.04 22.30
C ALA A 219 -17.65 6.02 21.13
N VAL A 220 -17.48 5.55 19.90
CA VAL A 220 -17.56 6.32 18.66
C VAL A 220 -18.53 5.62 17.72
N ALA A 221 -19.54 6.33 17.26
CA ALA A 221 -20.54 5.74 16.36
C ALA A 221 -19.97 5.52 14.95
N GLY A 222 -20.36 4.41 14.33
CA GLY A 222 -19.91 4.01 12.99
C GLY A 222 -18.73 3.07 13.07
N GLY A 223 -18.32 2.43 11.95
CA GLY A 223 -17.30 1.43 12.08
C GLY A 223 -16.94 0.63 10.85
N ASN A 224 -17.03 1.20 9.63
CA ASN A 224 -16.55 0.48 8.44
C ASN A 224 -15.08 0.07 8.56
N GLY A 225 -14.26 0.86 9.26
CA GLY A 225 -12.87 0.48 9.55
C GLY A 225 -12.77 -0.77 10.43
N GLN A 226 -13.73 -0.99 11.34
CA GLN A 226 -13.74 -2.14 12.23
C GLN A 226 -14.67 -3.28 11.79
N ASP A 227 -15.57 -3.03 10.83
CA ASP A 227 -16.40 -4.06 10.21
C ASP A 227 -15.61 -4.89 9.21
N VAL A 228 -15.76 -6.20 9.31
CA VAL A 228 -15.19 -7.15 8.33
C VAL A 228 -16.28 -8.01 7.67
N THR A 229 -17.55 -7.76 7.97
CA THR A 229 -18.65 -8.67 7.63
C THR A 229 -19.65 -8.11 6.64
N GLU A 230 -19.93 -6.81 6.67
CA GLU A 230 -20.99 -6.20 5.86
C GLU A 230 -20.47 -5.61 4.55
N ASN A 231 -19.25 -5.08 4.53
CA ASN A 231 -18.68 -4.42 3.36
C ASN A 231 -17.13 -4.47 3.34
N LEU A 232 -16.52 -4.06 2.22
CA LEU A 232 -15.07 -4.06 2.01
C LEU A 232 -14.42 -2.70 2.27
N LEU A 233 -15.12 -1.78 2.96
CA LEU A 233 -14.59 -0.45 3.26
C LEU A 233 -13.60 -0.50 4.43
N GLY A 234 -12.73 0.51 4.54
CA GLY A 234 -11.74 0.61 5.61
C GLY A 234 -10.68 -0.49 5.62
N SER A 235 -10.31 -1.01 4.45
CA SER A 235 -9.46 -2.20 4.36
C SER A 235 -8.44 -2.18 3.23
N VAL A 236 -7.45 -3.06 3.34
CA VAL A 236 -6.60 -3.49 2.23
C VAL A 236 -7.09 -4.87 1.79
N LEU A 237 -7.46 -5.00 0.53
CA LEU A 237 -7.89 -6.26 -0.08
C LEU A 237 -6.71 -6.97 -0.75
N ARG A 238 -6.79 -8.31 -0.85
CA ARG A 238 -5.85 -9.15 -1.61
C ARG A 238 -6.63 -10.18 -2.40
N ILE A 239 -6.50 -10.12 -3.73
CA ILE A 239 -7.24 -10.97 -4.68
C ILE A 239 -6.33 -11.58 -5.74
N ASP A 240 -6.70 -12.76 -6.23
CA ASP A 240 -6.06 -13.45 -7.34
C ASP A 240 -6.81 -13.15 -8.63
N VAL A 241 -6.21 -12.35 -9.51
CA VAL A 241 -6.81 -11.97 -10.81
C VAL A 241 -6.47 -12.95 -11.94
N ASP A 242 -5.68 -13.97 -11.67
CA ASP A 242 -5.31 -15.03 -12.61
C ASP A 242 -6.25 -16.24 -12.54
N ALA A 243 -7.07 -16.31 -11.50
CA ALA A 243 -8.08 -17.31 -11.31
C ALA A 243 -9.49 -16.70 -11.23
N GLU A 244 -10.50 -17.51 -11.50
CA GLU A 244 -11.92 -17.16 -11.35
C GLU A 244 -12.57 -18.18 -10.42
N ALA A 245 -13.36 -17.72 -9.46
CA ALA A 245 -14.06 -18.58 -8.52
C ALA A 245 -15.45 -18.06 -8.20
N ASP A 246 -16.40 -18.95 -7.94
CA ASP A 246 -17.76 -18.64 -7.46
C ASP A 246 -18.52 -17.63 -8.34
N GLY A 247 -18.17 -17.56 -9.62
CA GLY A 247 -18.78 -16.64 -10.59
C GLY A 247 -18.26 -15.22 -10.52
N GLN A 248 -17.18 -14.98 -9.75
CA GLN A 248 -16.41 -13.74 -9.73
C GLN A 248 -15.28 -13.80 -10.76
N PRO A 249 -14.88 -12.67 -11.35
CA PRO A 249 -13.76 -12.59 -12.30
C PRO A 249 -12.38 -12.64 -11.62
N TYR A 250 -12.30 -13.03 -10.37
CA TYR A 250 -11.11 -13.25 -9.55
C TYR A 250 -11.36 -14.42 -8.58
N ALA A 251 -10.29 -14.91 -7.97
CA ALA A 251 -10.37 -15.79 -6.82
C ALA A 251 -9.83 -15.08 -5.56
N VAL A 252 -10.12 -15.64 -4.40
CA VAL A 252 -9.53 -15.21 -3.13
C VAL A 252 -8.41 -16.19 -2.76
N PRO A 253 -7.19 -15.71 -2.45
CA PRO A 253 -6.11 -16.57 -1.98
C PRO A 253 -6.50 -17.33 -0.70
N GLU A 254 -6.22 -18.63 -0.63
CA GLU A 254 -6.59 -19.50 0.51
C GLU A 254 -5.97 -19.02 1.83
N GLU A 255 -4.85 -18.32 1.76
CA GLU A 255 -4.14 -17.78 2.93
C GLU A 255 -4.68 -16.42 3.39
N ASN A 256 -5.71 -15.86 2.78
CA ASN A 256 -6.33 -14.65 3.31
C ASN A 256 -6.88 -14.90 4.71
N PRO A 257 -6.78 -13.92 5.62
CA PRO A 257 -7.00 -14.16 7.05
C PRO A 257 -8.44 -14.53 7.42
N LEU A 258 -9.42 -14.14 6.60
CA LEU A 258 -10.84 -14.38 6.87
C LEU A 258 -11.41 -15.60 6.11
N VAL A 259 -10.62 -16.28 5.27
CA VAL A 259 -11.05 -17.49 4.58
C VAL A 259 -11.44 -18.58 5.56
N GLY A 260 -12.74 -18.93 5.57
CA GLY A 260 -13.30 -19.91 6.50
C GLY A 260 -13.64 -19.38 7.90
N GLU A 261 -13.49 -18.10 8.12
CA GLU A 261 -13.90 -17.35 9.33
C GLU A 261 -15.13 -16.48 9.05
N ASP A 262 -15.64 -15.77 10.06
CA ASP A 262 -16.70 -14.78 9.88
C ASP A 262 -16.09 -13.48 9.31
N GLY A 263 -16.35 -13.19 8.03
CA GLY A 263 -15.85 -11.99 7.35
C GLY A 263 -15.90 -12.12 5.83
N LEU A 264 -15.47 -11.07 5.15
CA LEU A 264 -15.35 -11.03 3.70
C LEU A 264 -13.93 -11.47 3.31
N ASP A 265 -13.83 -12.58 2.62
CA ASP A 265 -12.59 -13.31 2.34
C ASP A 265 -11.52 -12.49 1.58
N GLU A 266 -11.93 -11.44 0.86
CA GLU A 266 -11.04 -10.53 0.13
C GLU A 266 -10.17 -9.66 1.04
N GLN A 267 -10.57 -9.43 2.29
CA GLN A 267 -9.87 -8.54 3.21
C GLN A 267 -8.56 -9.18 3.68
N TYR A 268 -7.45 -8.45 3.48
CA TYR A 268 -6.11 -8.82 3.92
C TYR A 268 -5.76 -8.18 5.28
N ALA A 269 -6.19 -6.93 5.47
CA ALA A 269 -6.05 -6.14 6.69
C ALA A 269 -7.16 -5.08 6.75
N TRP A 270 -7.50 -4.59 7.94
CA TRP A 270 -8.60 -3.67 8.19
C TRP A 270 -8.24 -2.62 9.25
N GLY A 271 -9.19 -1.76 9.59
CA GLY A 271 -8.94 -0.68 10.55
C GLY A 271 -8.28 0.54 9.92
N PHE A 272 -8.52 0.77 8.62
CA PHE A 272 -8.02 1.94 7.90
C PHE A 272 -9.12 2.99 7.71
N ARG A 273 -8.69 4.26 7.67
CA ARG A 273 -9.57 5.38 7.33
C ARG A 273 -9.55 5.68 5.83
N ASN A 274 -8.41 6.02 5.28
CA ASN A 274 -8.24 6.34 3.87
C ASN A 274 -6.81 5.98 3.42
N PRO A 275 -6.50 4.69 3.22
CA PRO A 275 -5.17 4.20 2.83
C PRO A 275 -4.85 4.65 1.40
N TRP A 276 -4.36 5.90 1.28
CA TRP A 276 -4.21 6.61 0.02
C TRP A 276 -3.22 5.94 -0.94
N ARG A 277 -2.00 5.66 -0.47
CA ARG A 277 -0.99 4.95 -1.25
C ARG A 277 -0.43 3.76 -0.48
N LEU A 278 -0.33 2.67 -1.22
CA LEU A 278 0.33 1.44 -0.78
C LEU A 278 1.69 1.32 -1.48
N SER A 279 2.66 0.70 -0.82
CA SER A 279 3.96 0.39 -1.42
C SER A 279 4.56 -0.87 -0.82
N PHE A 280 5.30 -1.63 -1.63
CA PHE A 280 6.08 -2.77 -1.16
C PHE A 280 7.57 -2.45 -1.09
N ASP A 281 8.24 -2.98 -0.07
CA ASP A 281 9.68 -3.11 -0.01
C ASP A 281 10.06 -4.54 0.36
N GLY A 282 10.43 -5.33 -0.64
CA GLY A 282 10.52 -6.78 -0.47
C GLY A 282 9.13 -7.36 -0.17
N GLU A 283 8.99 -8.01 1.00
CA GLU A 283 7.71 -8.57 1.48
C GLU A 283 6.91 -7.61 2.36
N ASP A 284 7.53 -6.51 2.81
CA ASP A 284 6.88 -5.53 3.67
C ASP A 284 5.96 -4.62 2.86
N LEU A 285 4.68 -4.59 3.23
CA LEU A 285 3.66 -3.70 2.68
C LEU A 285 3.49 -2.49 3.59
N TYR A 286 3.49 -1.30 3.02
CA TYR A 286 3.24 -0.03 3.71
C TYR A 286 2.00 0.65 3.16
N ALA A 287 1.22 1.29 4.06
CA ALA A 287 0.05 2.09 3.72
C ALA A 287 0.15 3.48 4.37
N GLY A 288 0.08 4.54 3.56
CA GLY A 288 -0.14 5.88 4.09
C GLY A 288 -1.64 6.08 4.34
N ASP A 289 -2.05 6.13 5.59
CA ASP A 289 -3.46 6.26 5.99
C ASP A 289 -3.75 7.66 6.51
N VAL A 290 -4.65 8.36 5.82
CA VAL A 290 -4.96 9.77 6.09
C VAL A 290 -5.81 9.88 7.34
N GLY A 291 -5.29 10.59 8.34
CA GLY A 291 -5.95 10.85 9.60
C GLY A 291 -7.16 11.79 9.51
N GLN A 292 -7.89 11.95 10.62
CA GLN A 292 -9.10 12.77 10.65
C GLN A 292 -8.83 14.23 11.01
N SER A 293 -8.06 14.48 12.09
CA SER A 293 -7.98 15.83 12.63
C SER A 293 -6.74 16.14 13.48
N ALA A 294 -5.92 15.14 13.78
CA ALA A 294 -4.81 15.33 14.71
C ALA A 294 -3.50 14.73 14.23
N TYR A 295 -3.54 13.53 13.66
CA TYR A 295 -2.37 12.77 13.29
C TYR A 295 -2.53 12.14 11.90
N GLU A 296 -1.44 12.09 11.17
CA GLU A 296 -1.26 11.33 9.94
C GLU A 296 -0.37 10.13 10.21
N GLU A 297 -0.58 9.01 9.49
CA GLU A 297 0.13 7.79 9.81
C GLU A 297 0.57 6.96 8.60
N ILE A 298 1.64 6.17 8.78
CA ILE A 298 2.05 5.12 7.85
C ILE A 298 2.12 3.81 8.61
N ALA A 299 1.30 2.86 8.18
CA ALA A 299 1.26 1.52 8.72
C ALA A 299 2.19 0.57 7.95
N ARG A 300 2.87 -0.34 8.65
CA ARG A 300 3.42 -1.56 8.06
C ARG A 300 2.34 -2.64 8.11
N VAL A 301 1.79 -2.97 6.94
CA VAL A 301 0.57 -3.78 6.83
C VAL A 301 0.90 -5.27 6.88
N GLU A 302 0.37 -5.93 7.90
CA GLU A 302 0.49 -7.37 8.10
C GLU A 302 -0.83 -8.08 7.79
N ARG A 303 -0.76 -9.33 7.37
CA ARG A 303 -1.92 -10.18 7.13
C ARG A 303 -2.76 -10.34 8.40
N GLY A 304 -4.05 -9.99 8.34
CA GLY A 304 -4.97 -10.04 9.48
C GLY A 304 -4.73 -8.93 10.51
N GLY A 305 -3.98 -7.88 10.13
CA GLY A 305 -3.76 -6.73 11.01
C GLY A 305 -4.97 -5.82 11.09
N ASN A 306 -5.31 -5.36 12.31
CA ASN A 306 -6.30 -4.30 12.57
C ASN A 306 -5.56 -3.02 12.96
N TYR A 307 -5.71 -1.95 12.17
CA TYR A 307 -4.99 -0.67 12.33
C TYR A 307 -5.78 0.39 13.12
N GLY A 308 -6.86 -0.03 13.76
CA GLY A 308 -7.50 0.67 14.87
C GLY A 308 -8.48 1.76 14.50
N TRP A 309 -8.62 2.20 13.25
CA TRP A 309 -9.64 3.17 12.88
C TRP A 309 -11.05 2.54 13.01
N ASN A 310 -12.04 3.14 13.68
CA ASN A 310 -12.13 4.49 14.26
C ASN A 310 -12.00 4.51 15.79
N VAL A 311 -11.31 3.55 16.37
CA VAL A 311 -10.98 3.50 17.81
C VAL A 311 -9.79 4.42 18.09
N LYS A 312 -8.80 4.40 17.19
CA LYS A 312 -7.56 5.20 17.25
C LYS A 312 -7.41 6.10 16.01
N GLU A 313 -6.64 7.17 16.17
CA GLU A 313 -6.04 8.00 15.12
C GLU A 313 -4.53 8.06 15.43
N GLY A 314 -3.72 7.35 14.65
CA GLY A 314 -2.34 7.06 15.03
C GLY A 314 -2.27 6.19 16.28
N THR A 315 -1.38 6.53 17.19
CA THR A 315 -1.24 5.86 18.51
C THR A 315 -2.22 6.41 19.56
N HIS A 316 -3.13 7.31 19.17
CA HIS A 316 -4.00 8.07 20.07
C HIS A 316 -5.46 7.62 19.99
N CYS A 317 -6.17 7.71 21.12
CA CYS A 317 -7.61 7.43 21.16
C CYS A 317 -8.39 8.46 20.34
N PHE A 318 -9.22 8.01 19.39
CA PHE A 318 -10.05 8.89 18.60
C PHE A 318 -11.32 9.28 19.36
N ARG A 319 -11.51 10.58 19.63
CA ARG A 319 -12.68 11.18 20.33
C ARG A 319 -13.04 10.56 21.67
N ALA A 320 -12.13 9.86 22.33
CA ALA A 320 -12.29 9.27 23.63
C ALA A 320 -11.09 9.63 24.53
N GLU A 321 -11.30 9.67 25.87
CA GLU A 321 -10.20 9.88 26.82
C GLU A 321 -9.34 8.64 26.97
N GLU A 322 -9.95 7.46 26.86
CA GLU A 322 -9.30 6.14 26.93
C GLU A 322 -9.91 5.23 25.84
N CYS A 323 -9.13 4.38 25.25
CA CYS A 323 -9.56 3.38 24.27
C CYS A 323 -8.82 2.06 24.50
N PRO A 324 -9.40 0.92 24.07
CA PRO A 324 -8.74 -0.37 24.18
C PRO A 324 -7.58 -0.51 23.18
N GLU A 325 -6.59 -1.33 23.55
CA GLU A 325 -5.48 -1.72 22.69
C GLU A 325 -5.76 -3.02 21.89
N GLU A 326 -6.87 -3.68 22.18
CA GLU A 326 -7.33 -4.91 21.54
C GLU A 326 -8.86 -4.94 21.48
N THR A 327 -9.41 -5.68 20.53
CA THR A 327 -10.86 -5.89 20.46
C THR A 327 -11.34 -6.76 21.63
N PRO A 328 -12.67 -6.75 21.97
CA PRO A 328 -13.22 -7.71 22.93
C PRO A 328 -12.94 -9.17 22.52
N PRO A 329 -12.84 -10.11 23.50
CA PRO A 329 -12.52 -11.52 23.19
C PRO A 329 -13.51 -12.24 22.29
N ASP A 330 -14.76 -11.75 22.20
CA ASP A 330 -15.80 -12.27 21.33
C ASP A 330 -15.78 -11.62 19.92
N VAL A 331 -14.93 -10.64 19.72
CA VAL A 331 -14.66 -10.01 18.42
C VAL A 331 -13.32 -10.51 17.91
N ARG A 332 -13.35 -11.41 16.97
CA ARG A 332 -12.16 -12.01 16.32
C ARG A 332 -11.07 -12.48 17.32
N GLY A 333 -11.49 -12.94 18.52
CA GLY A 333 -10.60 -13.52 19.52
C GLY A 333 -9.82 -12.53 20.39
N GLY A 334 -10.12 -11.24 20.36
CA GLY A 334 -9.35 -10.20 21.06
C GLY A 334 -8.09 -9.82 20.29
N GLU A 335 -8.25 -9.46 19.02
CA GLU A 335 -7.12 -9.05 18.18
C GLU A 335 -6.52 -7.71 18.62
N PRO A 336 -5.18 -7.54 18.58
CA PRO A 336 -4.55 -6.27 18.91
C PRO A 336 -4.83 -5.20 17.84
N LEU A 337 -5.05 -3.97 18.28
CA LEU A 337 -5.03 -2.79 17.43
C LEU A 337 -3.56 -2.39 17.23
N ARG A 338 -3.11 -2.37 15.96
CA ARG A 338 -1.71 -2.17 15.62
C ARG A 338 -1.39 -0.70 15.47
N ASP A 339 -0.33 -0.26 16.13
CA ASP A 339 0.19 1.08 15.96
C ASP A 339 0.91 1.24 14.62
N PRO A 340 0.92 2.45 14.03
CA PRO A 340 1.70 2.76 12.83
C PRO A 340 3.21 2.70 13.08
N VAL A 341 4.00 2.63 12.01
CA VAL A 341 5.47 2.78 12.09
C VAL A 341 5.90 4.25 11.96
N ILE A 342 5.08 5.10 11.37
CA ILE A 342 5.29 6.56 11.31
C ILE A 342 3.99 7.24 11.70
N GLU A 343 4.11 8.24 12.55
CA GLU A 343 3.04 9.14 12.94
C GLU A 343 3.57 10.57 12.99
N TYR A 344 2.79 11.53 12.51
CA TYR A 344 3.11 12.93 12.65
C TYR A 344 1.86 13.79 12.85
N PRO A 345 1.95 14.88 13.67
CA PRO A 345 0.80 15.72 13.96
C PRO A 345 0.47 16.68 12.81
N HIS A 346 -0.74 17.20 12.81
CA HIS A 346 -1.16 18.24 11.87
C HIS A 346 -0.39 19.53 12.02
N ASP A 347 0.13 19.85 13.21
CA ASP A 347 0.96 21.04 13.47
C ASP A 347 1.95 20.82 14.63
N GLY A 348 2.83 21.80 14.84
CA GLY A 348 3.64 21.90 16.05
C GLY A 348 4.92 21.04 16.10
N ALA A 349 5.23 20.31 15.04
CA ALA A 349 6.46 19.52 14.92
C ALA A 349 7.23 19.82 13.62
N PRO A 350 8.54 19.49 13.54
CA PRO A 350 9.30 19.65 12.30
C PRO A 350 8.69 18.90 11.12
N VAL A 351 8.24 17.66 11.33
CA VAL A 351 7.42 16.88 10.39
C VAL A 351 5.97 17.06 10.79
N SER A 352 5.18 17.73 9.97
CA SER A 352 3.75 17.99 10.20
C SER A 352 3.02 18.17 8.87
N GLY A 353 1.74 17.82 8.83
CA GLY A 353 0.93 17.90 7.62
C GLY A 353 -0.53 17.61 7.90
N ILE A 354 -1.34 17.50 6.87
CA ILE A 354 -2.81 17.35 7.01
C ILE A 354 -3.40 16.22 6.14
N SER A 355 -2.55 15.55 5.37
CA SER A 355 -2.98 14.44 4.49
C SER A 355 -1.74 13.69 4.00
N VAL A 356 -1.38 12.63 4.69
CA VAL A 356 -0.27 11.77 4.26
C VAL A 356 -0.53 11.20 2.87
N VAL A 357 0.50 11.23 2.05
CA VAL A 357 0.40 10.63 0.71
C VAL A 357 0.90 9.17 0.72
N GLY A 358 1.82 8.85 1.62
CA GLY A 358 2.56 7.60 1.63
C GLY A 358 3.96 7.78 1.09
N GLY A 359 4.70 6.70 0.93
CA GLY A 359 6.11 6.72 0.57
C GLY A 359 6.67 5.39 0.15
N ASN A 360 7.99 5.34 0.00
CA ASN A 360 8.74 4.15 -0.38
C ASN A 360 10.12 4.13 0.29
N VAL A 361 10.64 2.94 0.58
CA VAL A 361 12.05 2.79 0.96
C VAL A 361 12.93 3.07 -0.26
N TYR A 362 13.87 4.00 -0.12
CA TYR A 362 14.83 4.32 -1.18
C TYR A 362 15.87 3.20 -1.33
N ARG A 363 16.01 2.67 -2.54
CA ARG A 363 16.93 1.59 -2.88
C ARG A 363 17.90 1.96 -4.01
N GLY A 364 17.84 3.22 -4.46
CA GLY A 364 18.67 3.74 -5.55
C GLY A 364 20.10 4.08 -5.14
N ASP A 365 20.85 4.58 -6.10
CA ASP A 365 22.26 4.99 -5.94
C ASP A 365 22.48 6.49 -6.16
N ASP A 366 21.50 7.21 -6.74
CA ASP A 366 21.64 8.63 -7.09
C ASP A 366 21.71 9.54 -5.83
N VAL A 367 21.08 9.10 -4.71
CA VAL A 367 21.09 9.83 -3.43
C VAL A 367 21.54 8.89 -2.30
N PRO A 368 22.85 8.61 -2.16
CA PRO A 368 23.36 7.59 -1.24
C PRO A 368 22.95 7.78 0.23
N GLY A 369 22.79 9.04 0.67
CA GLY A 369 22.32 9.35 2.03
C GLY A 369 20.87 8.95 2.33
N LEU A 370 20.08 8.58 1.32
CA LEU A 370 18.72 8.08 1.49
C LEU A 370 18.61 6.55 1.44
N ARG A 371 19.68 5.83 1.13
CA ARG A 371 19.64 4.38 1.01
C ARG A 371 19.10 3.73 2.29
N ASP A 372 18.14 2.81 2.11
CA ASP A 372 17.45 2.07 3.17
C ASP A 372 16.53 2.91 4.08
N ARG A 373 16.31 4.17 3.74
CA ARG A 373 15.38 5.08 4.42
C ARG A 373 14.04 5.14 3.72
N PHE A 374 13.00 5.38 4.48
CA PHE A 374 11.65 5.57 3.95
C PHE A 374 11.43 7.03 3.59
N VAL A 375 11.23 7.32 2.30
CA VAL A 375 10.95 8.68 1.78
C VAL A 375 9.44 8.80 1.56
N PHE A 376 8.82 9.80 2.17
CA PHE A 376 7.38 10.01 2.13
C PHE A 376 7.02 11.49 2.11
N GLY A 377 5.74 11.82 2.12
CA GLY A 377 5.33 13.22 2.18
C GLY A 377 3.85 13.43 2.40
N ASP A 378 3.49 14.69 2.50
CA ASP A 378 2.14 15.19 2.73
C ASP A 378 1.60 15.90 1.48
N LEU A 379 0.29 15.91 1.30
CA LEU A 379 -0.39 16.60 0.18
C LEU A 379 0.08 18.05 0.03
N ASN A 380 0.27 18.78 1.15
CA ASN A 380 0.73 20.16 1.17
C ASN A 380 2.26 20.24 1.29
N ALA A 381 2.99 19.60 0.41
CA ALA A 381 4.44 19.43 0.47
C ALA A 381 5.25 20.75 0.58
N ARG A 382 4.84 21.82 -0.13
CA ARG A 382 5.45 23.16 -0.07
C ARG A 382 6.97 23.20 -0.26
N GLY A 383 7.51 22.31 -1.12
CA GLY A 383 8.95 22.23 -1.38
C GLY A 383 9.70 21.30 -0.42
N GLU A 384 8.98 20.42 0.29
CA GLU A 384 9.55 19.50 1.26
C GLU A 384 8.94 18.11 1.15
N LEU A 385 9.75 17.08 1.29
CA LEU A 385 9.38 15.72 1.58
C LEU A 385 9.80 15.40 3.02
N PHE A 386 9.57 14.18 3.43
CA PHE A 386 9.99 13.66 4.72
C PHE A 386 10.80 12.38 4.54
N VAL A 387 11.65 12.09 5.48
CA VAL A 387 12.42 10.87 5.54
C VAL A 387 12.34 10.25 6.93
N ALA A 388 12.25 8.93 6.97
CA ALA A 388 12.25 8.16 8.22
C ALA A 388 13.37 7.10 8.21
N ASP A 389 13.93 6.86 9.40
CA ASP A 389 14.89 5.79 9.63
C ASP A 389 14.15 4.55 10.15
N PRO A 390 14.01 3.46 9.35
CA PRO A 390 13.34 2.24 9.80
C PRO A 390 13.98 1.66 11.07
N THR A 391 13.15 1.33 12.05
CA THR A 391 13.53 0.65 13.29
C THR A 391 12.73 -0.64 13.45
N GLU A 392 13.25 -1.60 14.23
CA GLU A 392 12.56 -2.87 14.46
C GLU A 392 11.29 -2.72 15.28
N GLU A 393 11.27 -1.77 16.22
CA GLU A 393 10.14 -1.54 17.14
C GLU A 393 9.83 -0.04 17.28
N GLY A 394 8.54 0.26 17.50
CA GLY A 394 8.04 1.61 17.76
C GLY A 394 8.02 2.52 16.54
N LEU A 395 7.73 3.79 16.78
CA LEU A 395 7.68 4.80 15.72
C LEU A 395 9.10 5.10 15.20
N TRP A 396 9.22 5.16 13.89
CA TRP A 396 10.47 5.50 13.22
C TRP A 396 10.81 6.98 13.40
N PRO A 397 12.06 7.33 13.72
CA PRO A 397 12.50 8.72 13.71
C PRO A 397 12.28 9.35 12.33
N THR A 398 11.65 10.53 12.32
CA THR A 398 11.34 11.26 11.09
C THR A 398 12.02 12.63 11.08
N GLU A 399 12.42 13.08 9.90
CA GLU A 399 12.96 14.41 9.69
C GLU A 399 12.52 15.01 8.35
N PRO A 400 12.48 16.36 8.22
CA PRO A 400 12.24 17.03 6.95
C PRO A 400 13.32 16.72 5.93
N LEU A 401 12.93 16.59 4.66
CA LEU A 401 13.81 16.44 3.50
C LEU A 401 13.50 17.58 2.50
N PRO A 402 14.12 18.73 2.63
CA PRO A 402 13.88 19.87 1.77
C PRO A 402 14.24 19.59 0.31
N ILE A 403 13.45 20.14 -0.62
CA ILE A 403 13.82 20.22 -2.02
C ILE A 403 14.77 21.41 -2.22
N ALA A 404 15.82 21.23 -3.03
CA ALA A 404 16.78 22.26 -3.37
C ALA A 404 16.07 23.53 -3.88
N GLU A 405 16.57 24.71 -3.51
CA GLU A 405 15.92 26.01 -3.74
C GLU A 405 15.50 26.22 -5.20
N ASP A 406 16.34 25.81 -6.16
CA ASP A 406 16.05 25.94 -7.60
C ASP A 406 14.89 25.03 -8.07
N ASP A 407 14.56 23.99 -7.34
CA ASP A 407 13.53 22.99 -7.66
C ASP A 407 12.29 23.07 -6.75
N ALA A 408 12.34 23.78 -5.63
CA ALA A 408 11.29 23.83 -4.61
C ALA A 408 9.91 24.22 -5.17
N ASP A 409 9.87 25.10 -6.17
CA ASP A 409 8.63 25.49 -6.86
C ASP A 409 7.99 24.36 -7.70
N ARG A 410 8.68 23.25 -7.93
CA ARG A 410 8.14 22.07 -8.60
C ARG A 410 7.26 21.20 -7.69
N LEU A 411 7.42 21.34 -6.37
CA LEU A 411 6.70 20.54 -5.36
C LEU A 411 5.86 21.43 -4.44
N ARG A 412 4.66 21.81 -4.86
CA ARG A 412 3.70 22.54 -4.03
C ARG A 412 2.67 21.66 -3.39
N GLN A 413 2.15 20.70 -4.17
CA GLN A 413 1.27 19.64 -3.69
C GLN A 413 1.82 18.31 -4.18
N LEU A 414 1.94 17.34 -3.29
CA LEU A 414 2.34 15.97 -3.58
C LEU A 414 1.09 15.11 -3.79
N TYR A 415 1.10 14.25 -4.79
CA TYR A 415 0.01 13.31 -5.08
C TYR A 415 0.43 11.86 -4.91
N SER A 416 1.69 11.54 -5.20
CA SER A 416 2.24 10.19 -5.04
C SER A 416 3.77 10.23 -4.91
N VAL A 417 4.28 9.26 -4.17
CA VAL A 417 5.70 8.88 -4.14
C VAL A 417 5.78 7.45 -4.66
N SER A 418 6.43 7.25 -5.79
CA SER A 418 6.59 5.94 -6.44
C SER A 418 8.05 5.56 -6.50
N ARG A 419 8.36 4.26 -6.55
CA ARG A 419 9.73 3.75 -6.67
C ARG A 419 9.88 2.87 -7.91
N HIS A 420 10.89 3.16 -8.74
CA HIS A 420 11.24 2.36 -9.91
C HIS A 420 12.74 2.22 -10.04
N GLY A 421 13.24 1.01 -10.24
CA GLY A 421 14.67 0.74 -10.31
C GLY A 421 15.46 1.14 -9.07
N GLY A 422 14.77 1.25 -7.91
CA GLY A 422 15.32 1.73 -6.64
C GLY A 422 15.22 3.26 -6.45
N GLU A 423 15.05 4.04 -7.51
CA GLU A 423 14.92 5.50 -7.48
C GLU A 423 13.51 5.96 -7.16
N ILE A 424 13.39 7.10 -6.47
CA ILE A 424 12.12 7.73 -6.09
C ILE A 424 11.66 8.71 -7.18
N TYR A 425 10.37 8.62 -7.48
CA TYR A 425 9.62 9.53 -8.35
C TYR A 425 8.51 10.19 -7.56
N VAL A 426 8.38 11.51 -7.70
CA VAL A 426 7.30 12.29 -7.10
C VAL A 426 6.35 12.78 -8.18
N LEU A 427 5.06 12.55 -7.95
CA LEU A 427 3.98 13.03 -8.80
C LEU A 427 3.36 14.21 -8.08
N CYS A 428 3.39 15.39 -8.68
CA CYS A 428 3.09 16.60 -7.94
C CYS A 428 2.56 17.73 -8.83
N ARG A 429 1.98 18.71 -8.14
CA ARG A 429 1.69 20.03 -8.68
C ARG A 429 2.81 21.00 -8.33
N GLY A 430 3.36 21.64 -9.34
CA GLY A 430 4.28 22.75 -9.21
C GLY A 430 3.62 24.14 -9.36
N ALA A 431 4.43 25.20 -9.31
CA ALA A 431 3.97 26.57 -9.51
C ALA A 431 3.40 26.85 -10.91
N GLY A 432 3.88 26.14 -11.92
CA GLY A 432 3.53 26.38 -13.32
C GLY A 432 2.93 25.18 -14.04
N THR A 433 3.16 23.97 -13.58
CA THR A 433 2.71 22.74 -14.24
C THR A 433 2.73 21.58 -13.27
N ASP A 434 1.85 20.61 -13.52
CA ASP A 434 1.90 19.32 -12.83
C ASP A 434 2.86 18.39 -13.58
N GLY A 435 3.47 17.44 -12.86
CA GLY A 435 4.44 16.55 -13.46
C GLY A 435 4.89 15.39 -12.62
N VAL A 436 5.75 14.60 -13.21
CA VAL A 436 6.53 13.53 -12.61
C VAL A 436 7.98 13.96 -12.58
N TYR A 437 8.60 13.86 -11.42
CA TYR A 437 10.00 14.21 -11.20
C TYR A 437 10.73 13.09 -10.47
N ARG A 438 11.97 12.85 -10.82
CA ARG A 438 12.85 11.89 -10.13
C ARG A 438 13.71 12.63 -9.11
N LEU A 439 13.88 12.06 -7.90
CA LEU A 439 14.82 12.57 -6.91
C LEU A 439 16.26 12.46 -7.43
N THR A 440 17.06 13.47 -7.11
CA THR A 440 18.51 13.52 -7.42
C THR A 440 19.27 14.06 -6.21
N GLY A 441 20.55 13.71 -6.10
CA GLY A 441 21.46 14.28 -5.10
C GLY A 441 21.96 15.66 -5.46
#